data_765c2c10d47f7dad11ac8f3ed2c2e76c
#
_entry.id   765c2c10d47f7dad11ac8f3ed2c2e76c
#
_cell.length_a   1.000
_cell.length_b   1.000
_cell.length_c   1.000
_cell.angle_alpha   90.00
_cell.angle_beta   90.00
_cell.angle_gamma   90.00
#
_symmetry.space_group_name_H-M   'P 1'
#
loop_
_entity.id
_entity.type
_entity.pdbx_description
1 polymer ?
#
loop_
_entity_poly.entity_id
_entity_poly.type
_entity_poly.pdbx_seq_one_letter_code
_entity_poly.pdbx_strand_id
1 'polypeptide(L)'
;MQTFTKHSTADEVLADLDLSGKNFLVTGCAAGIGLETLRSLAAHGAHVVGTARSLARAKTACDSVPGHTTPIACDQDDFTSVVAAVRDIQALQIKFDAIIGNAGIMAPPQPNVRYGVESQFRVNHLSHMLLVTRLSGLLREGSGRLVMVSSSAAQGFAPKQGVLFDNLDGHLGYKPFTFYGQSKLANLAFAKSMAEQLQGRGIVANALHPGVIMSTDLTRSLGYVSRLFLPIVGLFSKSIPQGAATTCYLAAHPAVAGKTGGFYADCQPAKPNPHADDASFRQRLWDVSAAILAQHAPAA
;
A
#
# COMPACT_ATOMS: atom_id res chain seq x y z
N MET A 1 -7.55 24.15 12.85
CA MET A 1 -7.31 22.82 12.22
C MET A 1 -6.46 22.00 13.17
N GLN A 2 -6.86 20.78 13.44
CA GLN A 2 -6.07 19.87 14.26
C GLN A 2 -4.75 19.52 13.54
N THR A 3 -3.62 19.70 14.21
CA THR A 3 -2.29 19.44 13.63
C THR A 3 -1.84 18.06 14.07
N PHE A 4 -1.78 17.11 13.14
CA PHE A 4 -1.23 15.77 13.38
C PHE A 4 0.29 15.77 13.25
N THR A 5 0.93 14.90 14.02
CA THR A 5 2.39 14.77 14.12
C THR A 5 2.81 13.30 13.97
N LYS A 6 4.10 13.04 14.06
CA LYS A 6 4.65 11.66 14.07
C LYS A 6 4.13 10.78 15.23
N HIS A 7 3.57 11.40 16.27
CA HIS A 7 3.03 10.71 17.44
C HIS A 7 1.53 10.43 17.36
N SER A 8 0.83 11.07 16.40
CA SER A 8 -0.60 10.85 16.22
C SER A 8 -0.90 9.42 15.81
N THR A 9 -1.95 8.86 16.39
CA THR A 9 -2.47 7.52 16.12
C THR A 9 -3.57 7.54 15.05
N ALA A 10 -3.93 6.38 14.52
CA ALA A 10 -5.04 6.25 13.58
C ALA A 10 -6.37 6.72 14.18
N ASP A 11 -6.64 6.37 15.45
CA ASP A 11 -7.87 6.77 16.13
C ASP A 11 -7.92 8.30 16.40
N GLU A 12 -6.80 8.92 16.76
CA GLU A 12 -6.75 10.40 16.91
C GLU A 12 -7.01 11.11 15.59
N VAL A 13 -6.56 10.54 14.47
CA VAL A 13 -6.81 11.09 13.12
C VAL A 13 -8.28 10.98 12.73
N LEU A 14 -8.98 9.96 13.19
CA LEU A 14 -10.38 9.68 12.89
C LEU A 14 -11.36 10.16 13.97
N ALA A 15 -10.89 10.65 15.12
CA ALA A 15 -11.68 10.88 16.34
C ALA A 15 -12.99 11.67 16.11
N ASP A 16 -12.96 12.68 15.24
CA ASP A 16 -14.13 13.54 14.97
C ASP A 16 -14.90 13.10 13.71
N LEU A 17 -14.63 11.90 13.16
CA LEU A 17 -15.22 11.42 11.92
C LEU A 17 -16.24 10.31 12.19
N ASP A 18 -17.43 10.48 11.67
CA ASP A 18 -18.40 9.39 11.46
C ASP A 18 -18.20 8.82 10.04
N LEU A 19 -17.78 7.56 9.99
CA LEU A 19 -17.58 6.83 8.73
C LEU A 19 -18.75 5.89 8.39
N SER A 20 -19.90 6.04 9.04
CA SER A 20 -21.09 5.27 8.75
C SER A 20 -21.50 5.42 7.28
N GLY A 21 -21.77 4.29 6.62
CA GLY A 21 -22.10 4.26 5.19
C GLY A 21 -20.91 4.43 4.23
N LYS A 22 -19.68 4.53 4.76
CA LYS A 22 -18.44 4.55 3.97
C LYS A 22 -17.86 3.15 3.81
N ASN A 23 -17.29 2.88 2.63
CA ASN A 23 -16.69 1.59 2.31
C ASN A 23 -15.20 1.76 1.99
N PHE A 24 -14.37 0.92 2.59
CA PHE A 24 -12.92 0.92 2.40
C PHE A 24 -12.44 -0.47 1.98
N LEU A 25 -11.44 -0.53 1.12
CA LEU A 25 -10.69 -1.75 0.81
C LEU A 25 -9.27 -1.61 1.36
N VAL A 26 -8.84 -2.58 2.17
CA VAL A 26 -7.48 -2.62 2.75
C VAL A 26 -6.80 -3.93 2.33
N THR A 27 -5.68 -3.83 1.59
CA THR A 27 -4.88 -5.01 1.28
C THR A 27 -3.91 -5.34 2.41
N GLY A 28 -3.72 -6.65 2.71
CA GLY A 28 -2.79 -7.09 3.73
C GLY A 28 -3.23 -6.80 5.16
N CYS A 29 -4.50 -7.05 5.47
CA CYS A 29 -5.11 -6.74 6.77
C CYS A 29 -4.79 -7.74 7.89
N ALA A 30 -4.00 -8.80 7.64
CA ALA A 30 -3.81 -9.87 8.63
C ALA A 30 -2.90 -9.51 9.81
N ALA A 31 -2.14 -8.42 9.74
CA ALA A 31 -1.25 -7.97 10.81
C ALA A 31 -0.79 -6.52 10.62
N GLY A 32 -0.15 -5.97 11.63
CA GLY A 32 0.58 -4.69 11.57
C GLY A 32 -0.29 -3.51 11.15
N ILE A 33 0.24 -2.65 10.27
CA ILE A 33 -0.44 -1.42 9.81
C ILE A 33 -1.79 -1.74 9.14
N GLY A 34 -1.84 -2.81 8.33
CA GLY A 34 -3.07 -3.18 7.62
C GLY A 34 -4.19 -3.60 8.56
N LEU A 35 -3.88 -4.37 9.61
CA LEU A 35 -4.85 -4.75 10.64
C LEU A 35 -5.32 -3.54 11.45
N GLU A 36 -4.40 -2.65 11.80
CA GLU A 36 -4.75 -1.44 12.54
C GLU A 36 -5.56 -0.46 11.71
N THR A 37 -5.25 -0.32 10.42
CA THR A 37 -6.04 0.49 9.47
C THR A 37 -7.47 -0.06 9.36
N LEU A 38 -7.60 -1.40 9.19
CA LEU A 38 -8.90 -2.07 9.15
C LEU A 38 -9.68 -1.84 10.44
N ARG A 39 -9.03 -2.06 11.62
CA ARG A 39 -9.63 -1.88 12.95
C ARG A 39 -10.13 -0.45 13.15
N SER A 40 -9.26 0.53 12.90
CA SER A 40 -9.58 1.94 13.19
C SER A 40 -10.72 2.44 12.30
N LEU A 41 -10.70 2.14 10.98
CA LEU A 41 -11.79 2.52 10.09
C LEU A 41 -13.12 1.86 10.49
N ALA A 42 -13.11 0.55 10.81
CA ALA A 42 -14.31 -0.17 11.21
C ALA A 42 -14.87 0.31 12.56
N ALA A 43 -13.99 0.63 13.52
CA ALA A 43 -14.39 1.18 14.83
C ALA A 43 -15.06 2.57 14.72
N HIS A 44 -14.78 3.32 13.64
CA HIS A 44 -15.43 4.60 13.35
C HIS A 44 -16.67 4.47 12.44
N GLY A 45 -17.23 3.26 12.31
CA GLY A 45 -18.51 3.01 11.64
C GLY A 45 -18.41 2.60 10.16
N ALA A 46 -17.21 2.52 9.58
CA ALA A 46 -17.04 2.12 8.20
C ALA A 46 -17.30 0.63 7.97
N HIS A 47 -17.73 0.27 6.75
CA HIS A 47 -17.59 -1.08 6.22
C HIS A 47 -16.20 -1.24 5.60
N VAL A 48 -15.41 -2.20 6.09
CA VAL A 48 -14.04 -2.41 5.59
C VAL A 48 -13.89 -3.81 4.99
N VAL A 49 -13.59 -3.86 3.70
CA VAL A 49 -13.19 -5.09 3.01
C VAL A 49 -11.69 -5.31 3.25
N GLY A 50 -11.37 -6.37 3.97
CA GLY A 50 -9.99 -6.69 4.32
C GLY A 50 -9.47 -7.88 3.52
N THR A 51 -8.29 -7.74 2.86
CA THR A 51 -7.71 -8.88 2.15
C THR A 51 -6.46 -9.44 2.84
N ALA A 52 -6.28 -10.76 2.78
CA ALA A 52 -5.07 -11.45 3.22
C ALA A 52 -4.76 -12.63 2.29
N ARG A 53 -3.56 -13.22 2.42
CA ARG A 53 -3.08 -14.34 1.56
C ARG A 53 -4.00 -15.55 1.51
N SER A 54 -4.82 -15.76 2.52
CA SER A 54 -5.85 -16.80 2.53
C SER A 54 -7.11 -16.28 3.21
N LEU A 55 -8.26 -16.86 2.85
CA LEU A 55 -9.54 -16.52 3.46
C LEU A 55 -9.54 -16.70 4.97
N ALA A 56 -8.92 -17.78 5.47
CA ALA A 56 -8.81 -18.04 6.91
C ALA A 56 -8.09 -16.89 7.64
N ARG A 57 -6.97 -16.38 7.08
CA ARG A 57 -6.24 -15.25 7.68
C ARG A 57 -7.03 -13.95 7.59
N ALA A 58 -7.70 -13.69 6.47
CA ALA A 58 -8.56 -12.52 6.32
C ALA A 58 -9.72 -12.57 7.33
N LYS A 59 -10.37 -13.74 7.45
CA LYS A 59 -11.46 -13.96 8.41
C LYS A 59 -11.00 -13.76 9.84
N THR A 60 -9.90 -14.35 10.26
CA THR A 60 -9.34 -14.16 11.62
C THR A 60 -9.09 -12.67 11.90
N ALA A 61 -8.54 -11.92 10.96
CA ALA A 61 -8.30 -10.49 11.12
C ALA A 61 -9.61 -9.70 11.22
N CYS A 62 -10.57 -9.96 10.34
CA CYS A 62 -11.88 -9.31 10.34
C CYS A 62 -12.68 -9.62 11.61
N ASP A 63 -12.68 -10.87 12.07
CA ASP A 63 -13.38 -11.30 13.28
C ASP A 63 -12.73 -10.75 14.57
N SER A 64 -11.46 -10.32 14.51
CA SER A 64 -10.73 -9.80 15.68
C SER A 64 -10.97 -8.31 15.96
N VAL A 65 -11.68 -7.59 15.09
CA VAL A 65 -11.91 -6.15 15.23
C VAL A 65 -13.39 -5.84 15.35
N PRO A 66 -13.77 -4.75 16.05
CA PRO A 66 -15.16 -4.33 16.11
C PRO A 66 -15.62 -3.73 14.77
N GLY A 67 -16.93 -3.74 14.53
CA GLY A 67 -17.54 -3.07 13.40
C GLY A 67 -17.82 -3.99 12.21
N HIS A 68 -18.11 -3.40 11.05
CA HIS A 68 -18.51 -4.12 9.85
C HIS A 68 -17.33 -4.40 8.95
N THR A 69 -16.96 -5.67 8.80
CA THR A 69 -15.83 -6.10 7.97
C THR A 69 -16.22 -7.25 7.04
N THR A 70 -15.57 -7.33 5.87
CA THR A 70 -15.73 -8.44 4.91
C THR A 70 -14.36 -9.01 4.56
N PRO A 71 -14.09 -10.29 4.88
CA PRO A 71 -12.81 -10.94 4.56
C PRO A 71 -12.78 -11.44 3.11
N ILE A 72 -11.68 -11.18 2.39
CA ILE A 72 -11.42 -11.68 1.03
C ILE A 72 -10.02 -12.30 0.97
N ALA A 73 -9.89 -13.46 0.32
CA ALA A 73 -8.59 -14.05 0.01
C ALA A 73 -7.92 -13.28 -1.13
N CYS A 74 -6.67 -12.86 -0.95
CA CYS A 74 -5.85 -12.25 -1.99
C CYS A 74 -4.37 -12.50 -1.68
N ASP A 75 -3.79 -13.49 -2.32
CA ASP A 75 -2.34 -13.67 -2.29
C ASP A 75 -1.69 -12.78 -3.35
N GLN A 76 -1.04 -11.72 -2.89
CA GLN A 76 -0.33 -10.78 -3.76
C GLN A 76 0.90 -11.41 -4.46
N ASP A 77 1.31 -12.62 -4.09
CA ASP A 77 2.37 -13.35 -4.77
C ASP A 77 1.88 -14.14 -5.99
N ASP A 78 0.57 -14.21 -6.19
CA ASP A 78 -0.10 -14.93 -7.29
C ASP A 78 -1.13 -14.07 -8.01
N PHE A 79 -0.85 -13.72 -9.27
CA PHE A 79 -1.78 -12.92 -10.08
C PHE A 79 -3.15 -13.60 -10.29
N THR A 80 -3.20 -14.95 -10.29
CA THR A 80 -4.47 -15.68 -10.35
C THR A 80 -5.31 -15.42 -9.10
N SER A 81 -4.69 -15.41 -7.92
CA SER A 81 -5.36 -15.08 -6.66
C SER A 81 -5.82 -13.62 -6.64
N VAL A 82 -5.02 -12.68 -7.18
CA VAL A 82 -5.41 -11.27 -7.28
C VAL A 82 -6.64 -11.11 -8.18
N VAL A 83 -6.68 -11.81 -9.33
CA VAL A 83 -7.83 -11.77 -10.25
C VAL A 83 -9.08 -12.38 -9.60
N ALA A 84 -8.95 -13.48 -8.87
CA ALA A 84 -10.06 -14.05 -8.11
C ALA A 84 -10.59 -13.06 -7.06
N ALA A 85 -9.69 -12.42 -6.29
CA ALA A 85 -10.06 -11.39 -5.33
C ALA A 85 -10.77 -10.19 -5.99
N VAL A 86 -10.36 -9.77 -7.17
CA VAL A 86 -11.06 -8.72 -7.93
C VAL A 86 -12.51 -9.12 -8.23
N ARG A 87 -12.74 -10.35 -8.68
CA ARG A 87 -14.11 -10.87 -8.94
C ARG A 87 -14.95 -10.90 -7.66
N ASP A 88 -14.39 -11.40 -6.56
CA ASP A 88 -15.08 -11.47 -5.27
C ASP A 88 -15.45 -10.07 -4.76
N ILE A 89 -14.53 -9.08 -4.90
CA ILE A 89 -14.79 -7.68 -4.52
C ILE A 89 -15.87 -7.06 -5.42
N GLN A 90 -15.82 -7.30 -6.73
CA GLN A 90 -16.84 -6.82 -7.67
C GLN A 90 -18.23 -7.41 -7.37
N ALA A 91 -18.28 -8.66 -6.94
CA ALA A 91 -19.53 -9.34 -6.55
C ALA A 91 -20.21 -8.72 -5.32
N LEU A 92 -19.50 -7.94 -4.50
CA LEU A 92 -20.08 -7.19 -3.39
C LEU A 92 -21.00 -6.05 -3.86
N GLN A 93 -20.88 -5.61 -5.12
CA GLN A 93 -21.69 -4.54 -5.73
C GLN A 93 -21.70 -3.21 -4.95
N ILE A 94 -20.60 -2.90 -4.26
CA ILE A 94 -20.41 -1.68 -3.48
C ILE A 94 -19.44 -0.70 -4.17
N LYS A 95 -19.58 0.57 -3.87
CA LYS A 95 -18.61 1.61 -4.25
C LYS A 95 -17.73 1.93 -3.05
N PHE A 96 -16.43 2.10 -3.31
CA PHE A 96 -15.44 2.39 -2.28
C PHE A 96 -15.19 3.90 -2.15
N ASP A 97 -15.15 4.38 -0.91
CA ASP A 97 -14.66 5.70 -0.56
C ASP A 97 -13.14 5.76 -0.61
N ALA A 98 -12.45 4.64 -0.26
CA ALA A 98 -11.03 4.50 -0.56
C ALA A 98 -10.61 3.04 -0.83
N ILE A 99 -9.61 2.90 -1.72
CA ILE A 99 -8.82 1.68 -1.91
C ILE A 99 -7.41 1.92 -1.36
N ILE A 100 -6.97 1.05 -0.44
CA ILE A 100 -5.71 1.18 0.28
C ILE A 100 -4.79 0.01 -0.08
N GLY A 101 -3.78 0.30 -0.91
CA GLY A 101 -2.72 -0.63 -1.29
C GLY A 101 -1.65 -0.70 -0.20
N ASN A 102 -1.91 -1.47 0.85
CA ASN A 102 -1.05 -1.58 2.02
C ASN A 102 -0.16 -2.82 2.03
N ALA A 103 -0.61 -3.95 1.49
CA ALA A 103 0.14 -5.21 1.51
C ALA A 103 1.58 -5.04 1.01
N GLY A 104 2.50 -5.78 1.60
CA GLY A 104 3.88 -5.76 1.15
C GLY A 104 4.79 -6.67 1.94
N ILE A 105 5.93 -6.97 1.33
CA ILE A 105 7.05 -7.70 1.93
C ILE A 105 8.29 -6.83 1.88
N MET A 106 9.25 -7.10 2.76
CA MET A 106 10.48 -6.31 2.87
C MET A 106 11.70 -7.22 2.94
N ALA A 107 12.65 -6.96 2.04
CA ALA A 107 14.02 -7.43 2.06
C ALA A 107 14.20 -8.95 2.35
N PRO A 108 13.48 -9.87 1.68
CA PRO A 108 13.79 -11.29 1.79
C PRO A 108 15.26 -11.53 1.39
N PRO A 109 15.96 -12.46 2.05
CA PRO A 109 17.40 -12.62 1.87
C PRO A 109 17.80 -13.11 0.46
N GLN A 110 16.85 -13.73 -0.24
CA GLN A 110 17.04 -14.25 -1.60
C GLN A 110 15.89 -13.82 -2.51
N PRO A 111 16.13 -13.64 -3.82
CA PRO A 111 15.05 -13.39 -4.76
C PRO A 111 14.19 -14.66 -4.89
N ASN A 112 12.89 -14.49 -4.79
CA ASN A 112 11.93 -15.51 -5.21
C ASN A 112 11.34 -15.03 -6.53
N VAL A 113 11.74 -15.66 -7.63
CA VAL A 113 11.37 -15.27 -8.99
C VAL A 113 10.15 -16.05 -9.46
N ARG A 114 9.10 -15.32 -9.88
CA ARG A 114 7.92 -15.84 -10.57
C ARG A 114 7.48 -14.83 -11.61
N TYR A 115 7.01 -15.27 -12.74
CA TYR A 115 6.63 -14.38 -13.86
C TYR A 115 7.77 -13.48 -14.35
N GLY A 116 9.02 -13.94 -14.26
CA GLY A 116 10.21 -13.17 -14.63
C GLY A 116 10.54 -12.00 -13.70
N VAL A 117 9.93 -11.94 -12.50
CA VAL A 117 10.08 -10.82 -11.54
C VAL A 117 10.28 -11.34 -10.13
N GLU A 118 11.19 -10.70 -9.35
CA GLU A 118 11.38 -11.05 -7.94
C GLU A 118 10.18 -10.63 -7.07
N SER A 119 10.09 -11.23 -5.91
CA SER A 119 8.90 -11.17 -5.05
C SER A 119 8.51 -9.77 -4.58
N GLN A 120 9.46 -8.87 -4.29
CA GLN A 120 9.11 -7.54 -3.74
C GLN A 120 8.46 -6.65 -4.82
N PHE A 121 9.01 -6.64 -6.05
CA PHE A 121 8.41 -5.89 -7.13
C PHE A 121 7.06 -6.48 -7.52
N ARG A 122 6.94 -7.82 -7.53
CA ARG A 122 5.69 -8.54 -7.80
C ARG A 122 4.61 -8.25 -6.76
N VAL A 123 4.90 -8.50 -5.47
CA VAL A 123 3.94 -8.37 -4.37
C VAL A 123 3.60 -6.91 -4.06
N ASN A 124 4.64 -6.04 -3.95
CA ASN A 124 4.43 -4.68 -3.51
C ASN A 124 3.85 -3.79 -4.60
N HIS A 125 4.22 -4.03 -5.88
CA HIS A 125 3.84 -3.14 -6.98
C HIS A 125 2.91 -3.80 -8.01
N LEU A 126 3.35 -4.85 -8.72
CA LEU A 126 2.57 -5.40 -9.84
C LEU A 126 1.18 -5.87 -9.42
N SER A 127 1.08 -6.58 -8.31
CA SER A 127 -0.20 -7.07 -7.79
C SER A 127 -1.14 -5.95 -7.37
N HIS A 128 -0.61 -4.86 -6.81
CA HIS A 128 -1.43 -3.69 -6.54
C HIS A 128 -1.84 -2.96 -7.82
N MET A 129 -0.95 -2.83 -8.81
CA MET A 129 -1.32 -2.28 -10.11
C MET A 129 -2.45 -3.10 -10.75
N LEU A 130 -2.34 -4.44 -10.76
CA LEU A 130 -3.37 -5.32 -11.27
C LEU A 130 -4.72 -5.14 -10.55
N LEU A 131 -4.70 -5.16 -9.21
CA LEU A 131 -5.90 -5.01 -8.38
C LEU A 131 -6.54 -3.63 -8.56
N VAL A 132 -5.75 -2.57 -8.42
CA VAL A 132 -6.23 -1.18 -8.47
C VAL A 132 -6.79 -0.83 -9.84
N THR A 133 -6.09 -1.17 -10.93
CA THR A 133 -6.58 -0.85 -12.28
C THR A 133 -7.91 -1.53 -12.58
N ARG A 134 -8.12 -2.77 -12.10
CA ARG A 134 -9.39 -3.51 -12.28
C ARG A 134 -10.51 -3.04 -11.35
N LEU A 135 -10.18 -2.46 -10.20
CA LEU A 135 -11.15 -1.98 -9.21
C LEU A 135 -11.37 -0.46 -9.24
N SER A 136 -10.59 0.30 -10.01
CA SER A 136 -10.69 1.77 -10.05
C SER A 136 -12.10 2.26 -10.44
N GLY A 137 -12.83 1.48 -11.26
CA GLY A 137 -14.23 1.74 -11.59
C GLY A 137 -15.22 1.65 -10.41
N LEU A 138 -14.79 1.06 -9.29
CA LEU A 138 -15.60 0.98 -8.06
C LEU A 138 -15.32 2.14 -7.10
N LEU A 139 -14.33 3.00 -7.35
CA LEU A 139 -14.14 4.22 -6.55
C LEU A 139 -15.30 5.20 -6.78
N ARG A 140 -15.76 5.86 -5.72
CA ARG A 140 -16.83 6.88 -5.81
C ARG A 140 -16.38 8.05 -6.66
N GLU A 141 -17.20 8.40 -7.64
CA GLU A 141 -17.02 9.63 -8.43
C GLU A 141 -17.04 10.87 -7.52
N GLY A 142 -16.16 11.82 -7.80
CA GLY A 142 -16.07 13.10 -7.10
C GLY A 142 -15.45 13.06 -5.69
N SER A 143 -15.27 11.88 -5.09
CA SER A 143 -14.79 11.78 -3.69
C SER A 143 -13.92 10.56 -3.38
N GLY A 144 -13.82 9.61 -4.30
CA GLY A 144 -13.03 8.39 -4.12
C GLY A 144 -11.54 8.67 -3.93
N ARG A 145 -10.87 7.78 -3.20
CA ARG A 145 -9.45 7.94 -2.87
C ARG A 145 -8.67 6.66 -3.15
N LEU A 146 -7.50 6.80 -3.74
CA LEU A 146 -6.49 5.75 -3.81
C LEU A 146 -5.34 6.10 -2.87
N VAL A 147 -5.00 5.19 -1.97
CA VAL A 147 -3.90 5.36 -1.01
C VAL A 147 -2.89 4.23 -1.21
N MET A 148 -1.66 4.57 -1.61
CA MET A 148 -0.59 3.59 -1.80
C MET A 148 0.47 3.69 -0.71
N VAL A 149 0.66 2.59 0.03
CA VAL A 149 1.71 2.54 1.05
C VAL A 149 3.06 2.31 0.39
N SER A 150 3.85 3.38 0.33
CA SER A 150 5.25 3.42 -0.06
C SER A 150 6.16 3.35 1.18
N SER A 151 7.33 3.96 1.15
CA SER A 151 8.30 3.98 2.24
C SER A 151 9.34 5.08 2.00
N SER A 152 10.03 5.53 3.07
CA SER A 152 11.29 6.28 2.95
C SER A 152 12.40 5.48 2.23
N ALA A 153 12.27 4.16 2.15
CA ALA A 153 13.14 3.32 1.34
C ALA A 153 13.12 3.68 -0.16
N ALA A 154 12.03 4.26 -0.65
CA ALA A 154 11.95 4.80 -2.00
C ALA A 154 12.98 5.91 -2.27
N GLN A 155 13.37 6.68 -1.24
CA GLN A 155 14.43 7.69 -1.32
C GLN A 155 15.81 7.11 -0.98
N GLY A 156 15.89 6.29 0.10
CA GLY A 156 17.17 5.88 0.68
C GLY A 156 17.81 4.64 0.05
N PHE A 157 17.01 3.74 -0.52
CA PHE A 157 17.48 2.44 -1.01
C PHE A 157 17.20 2.17 -2.49
N ALA A 158 16.30 2.94 -3.14
CA ALA A 158 16.09 2.80 -4.56
C ALA A 158 17.39 3.07 -5.35
N PRO A 159 17.62 2.36 -6.46
CA PRO A 159 18.77 2.60 -7.33
C PRO A 159 18.82 4.06 -7.81
N LYS A 160 20.01 4.55 -8.15
CA LYS A 160 20.17 5.93 -8.68
C LYS A 160 19.35 6.18 -9.95
N GLN A 161 19.14 5.16 -10.79
CA GLN A 161 18.29 5.21 -12.00
C GLN A 161 16.81 4.93 -11.70
N GLY A 162 16.40 4.84 -10.44
CA GLY A 162 15.03 4.57 -10.00
C GLY A 162 14.70 3.09 -9.90
N VAL A 163 14.45 2.42 -11.03
CA VAL A 163 14.13 0.99 -11.12
C VAL A 163 15.10 0.29 -12.05
N LEU A 164 15.56 -0.90 -11.68
CA LEU A 164 16.42 -1.78 -12.47
C LEU A 164 15.56 -2.56 -13.47
N PHE A 165 15.06 -1.91 -14.51
CA PHE A 165 14.15 -2.53 -15.48
C PHE A 165 14.75 -3.76 -16.17
N ASP A 166 16.07 -3.78 -16.34
CA ASP A 166 16.79 -4.90 -16.97
C ASP A 166 17.20 -6.00 -15.97
N ASN A 167 16.80 -5.85 -14.69
CA ASN A 167 17.14 -6.76 -13.60
C ASN A 167 15.98 -6.93 -12.61
N LEU A 168 14.75 -7.01 -13.09
CA LEU A 168 13.58 -7.17 -12.22
C LEU A 168 13.50 -8.54 -11.54
N ASP A 169 14.19 -9.54 -12.04
CA ASP A 169 14.31 -10.89 -11.48
C ASP A 169 15.52 -11.05 -10.55
N GLY A 170 16.46 -10.10 -10.55
CA GLY A 170 17.66 -10.15 -9.71
C GLY A 170 18.83 -10.95 -10.31
N HIS A 171 18.75 -11.42 -11.58
CA HIS A 171 19.81 -12.25 -12.18
C HIS A 171 21.15 -11.53 -12.36
N LEU A 172 21.17 -10.19 -12.50
CA LEU A 172 22.38 -9.37 -12.54
C LEU A 172 22.87 -8.97 -11.15
N GLY A 173 22.35 -9.60 -10.11
CA GLY A 173 22.67 -9.37 -8.71
C GLY A 173 21.49 -8.83 -7.92
N TYR A 174 21.27 -9.43 -6.75
CA TYR A 174 20.16 -9.11 -5.86
C TYR A 174 20.68 -8.48 -4.56
N LYS A 175 20.17 -7.30 -4.24
CA LYS A 175 20.40 -6.62 -2.97
C LYS A 175 19.04 -6.35 -2.32
N PRO A 176 18.70 -7.06 -1.22
CA PRO A 176 17.35 -7.04 -0.64
C PRO A 176 16.74 -5.66 -0.43
N PHE A 177 17.48 -4.74 0.18
CA PHE A 177 16.99 -3.37 0.43
C PHE A 177 16.91 -2.51 -0.83
N THR A 178 17.78 -2.71 -1.83
CA THR A 178 17.69 -2.01 -3.12
C THR A 178 16.42 -2.42 -3.86
N PHE A 179 16.11 -3.71 -3.88
CA PHE A 179 14.88 -4.23 -4.49
C PHE A 179 13.64 -3.81 -3.71
N TYR A 180 13.71 -3.73 -2.38
CA TYR A 180 12.65 -3.12 -1.59
C TYR A 180 12.45 -1.64 -1.95
N GLY A 181 13.53 -0.87 -2.00
CA GLY A 181 13.49 0.56 -2.35
C GLY A 181 12.86 0.82 -3.71
N GLN A 182 13.26 0.07 -4.75
CA GLN A 182 12.66 0.22 -6.08
C GLN A 182 11.18 -0.18 -6.11
N SER A 183 10.76 -1.21 -5.38
CA SER A 183 9.34 -1.59 -5.30
C SER A 183 8.48 -0.50 -4.63
N LYS A 184 9.03 0.19 -3.63
CA LYS A 184 8.34 1.29 -2.95
C LYS A 184 8.37 2.60 -3.75
N LEU A 185 9.42 2.83 -4.55
CA LEU A 185 9.44 3.89 -5.55
C LEU A 185 8.39 3.64 -6.63
N ALA A 186 8.26 2.40 -7.09
CA ALA A 186 7.23 2.01 -8.06
C ALA A 186 5.81 2.29 -7.53
N ASN A 187 5.52 2.02 -6.25
CA ASN A 187 4.23 2.35 -5.63
C ASN A 187 3.97 3.87 -5.59
N LEU A 188 4.99 4.66 -5.27
CA LEU A 188 4.89 6.13 -5.28
C LEU A 188 4.62 6.66 -6.69
N ALA A 189 5.38 6.19 -7.69
CA ALA A 189 5.22 6.58 -9.08
C ALA A 189 3.85 6.14 -9.64
N PHE A 190 3.40 4.92 -9.31
CA PHE A 190 2.07 4.42 -9.67
C PHE A 190 0.95 5.28 -9.10
N ALA A 191 1.03 5.69 -7.83
CA ALA A 191 0.04 6.58 -7.23
C ALA A 191 -0.05 7.92 -7.98
N LYS A 192 1.08 8.49 -8.45
CA LYS A 192 1.09 9.71 -9.25
C LYS A 192 0.49 9.51 -10.65
N SER A 193 0.79 8.40 -11.31
CA SER A 193 0.14 8.05 -12.59
C SER A 193 -1.37 7.89 -12.44
N MET A 194 -1.82 7.23 -11.36
CA MET A 194 -3.25 7.10 -11.08
C MET A 194 -3.90 8.45 -10.73
N ALA A 195 -3.17 9.36 -10.09
CA ALA A 195 -3.66 10.71 -9.82
C ALA A 195 -4.02 11.46 -11.10
N GLU A 196 -3.17 11.35 -12.12
CA GLU A 196 -3.41 11.95 -13.44
C GLU A 196 -4.59 11.27 -14.15
N GLN A 197 -4.64 9.93 -14.16
CA GLN A 197 -5.69 9.18 -14.84
C GLN A 197 -7.07 9.35 -14.22
N LEU A 198 -7.14 9.52 -12.89
CA LEU A 198 -8.40 9.62 -12.14
C LEU A 198 -8.88 11.07 -11.95
N GLN A 199 -8.09 12.07 -12.35
CA GLN A 199 -8.39 13.49 -12.15
C GLN A 199 -9.74 13.90 -12.75
N GLY A 200 -10.03 13.46 -13.97
CA GLY A 200 -11.31 13.76 -14.66
C GLY A 200 -12.56 13.19 -13.95
N ARG A 201 -12.37 12.25 -13.04
CA ARG A 201 -13.42 11.62 -12.23
C ARG A 201 -13.53 12.24 -10.82
N GLY A 202 -12.73 13.27 -10.50
CA GLY A 202 -12.68 13.88 -9.17
C GLY A 202 -12.19 12.92 -8.08
N ILE A 203 -11.45 11.87 -8.45
CA ILE A 203 -10.87 10.86 -7.54
C ILE A 203 -9.42 11.24 -7.29
N VAL A 204 -9.00 11.20 -6.03
CA VAL A 204 -7.62 11.55 -5.64
C VAL A 204 -6.78 10.29 -5.41
N ALA A 205 -5.50 10.34 -5.78
CA ALA A 205 -4.55 9.28 -5.51
C ALA A 205 -3.28 9.84 -4.87
N ASN A 206 -2.88 9.25 -3.75
CA ASN A 206 -1.72 9.69 -2.97
C ASN A 206 -0.90 8.50 -2.49
N ALA A 207 0.38 8.73 -2.23
CA ALA A 207 1.25 7.76 -1.60
C ALA A 207 1.73 8.26 -0.23
N LEU A 208 2.17 7.33 0.61
CA LEU A 208 2.68 7.67 1.93
C LEU A 208 3.87 6.81 2.38
N HIS A 209 4.61 7.34 3.36
CA HIS A 209 5.50 6.60 4.23
C HIS A 209 4.88 6.48 5.63
N PRO A 210 4.71 5.25 6.16
CA PRO A 210 4.04 5.05 7.44
C PRO A 210 4.91 5.36 8.66
N GLY A 211 6.21 5.60 8.47
CA GLY A 211 7.21 5.63 9.51
C GLY A 211 7.98 4.30 9.62
N VAL A 212 9.02 4.28 10.44
CA VAL A 212 9.74 3.05 10.78
C VAL A 212 9.00 2.38 11.93
N ILE A 213 8.50 1.17 11.71
CA ILE A 213 7.75 0.42 12.70
C ILE A 213 8.54 -0.84 13.05
N MET A 214 8.88 -0.95 14.31
CA MET A 214 9.51 -2.15 14.87
C MET A 214 8.42 -3.20 15.10
N SER A 215 7.84 -3.76 14.04
CA SER A 215 6.92 -4.89 14.19
C SER A 215 7.69 -6.20 14.14
N THR A 216 7.29 -7.14 14.97
CA THR A 216 7.91 -8.45 15.15
C THR A 216 8.02 -9.29 13.86
N ASP A 217 7.15 -9.07 12.87
CA ASP A 217 7.15 -9.85 11.63
C ASP A 217 8.13 -9.32 10.56
N LEU A 218 8.37 -8.02 10.51
CA LEU A 218 9.37 -7.40 9.63
C LEU A 218 10.80 -7.63 10.12
N THR A 219 11.01 -7.76 11.43
CA THR A 219 12.33 -8.00 12.04
C THR A 219 12.75 -9.48 12.01
N ARG A 220 11.82 -10.43 11.73
CA ARG A 220 12.14 -11.86 11.61
C ARG A 220 13.10 -12.19 10.46
N SER A 221 13.12 -11.38 9.41
CA SER A 221 14.02 -11.54 8.26
C SER A 221 15.39 -10.87 8.44
N LEU A 222 15.55 -10.04 9.47
CA LEU A 222 16.82 -9.35 9.75
C LEU A 222 17.76 -10.28 10.55
N GLY A 223 18.91 -10.61 10.00
CA GLY A 223 19.94 -11.46 10.60
C GLY A 223 20.53 -10.89 11.90
N TYR A 224 21.33 -11.69 12.58
CA TYR A 224 21.89 -11.45 13.92
C TYR A 224 22.61 -10.08 14.12
N VAL A 225 23.18 -9.50 13.05
CA VAL A 225 23.92 -8.22 13.09
C VAL A 225 22.99 -7.01 13.33
N SER A 226 21.73 -7.10 12.93
CA SER A 226 20.77 -5.99 13.13
C SER A 226 20.29 -5.86 14.58
N ARG A 227 20.42 -6.91 15.40
CA ARG A 227 20.04 -6.87 16.82
C ARG A 227 20.87 -5.89 17.65
N LEU A 228 22.11 -5.59 17.25
CA LEU A 228 22.97 -4.63 17.98
C LEU A 228 22.52 -3.16 17.82
N PHE A 229 21.81 -2.83 16.71
CA PHE A 229 21.33 -1.47 16.44
C PHE A 229 19.87 -1.23 16.86
N LEU A 230 19.18 -2.25 17.35
CA LEU A 230 17.78 -2.19 17.81
C LEU A 230 17.49 -1.10 18.84
N PRO A 231 18.34 -0.82 19.87
CA PRO A 231 18.02 0.21 20.86
C PRO A 231 17.98 1.63 20.29
N ILE A 232 18.85 1.94 19.33
CA ILE A 232 18.95 3.28 18.72
C ILE A 232 17.79 3.49 17.73
N VAL A 233 17.43 2.46 16.98
CA VAL A 233 16.28 2.50 16.04
C VAL A 233 14.96 2.58 16.81
N GLY A 234 14.88 1.99 18.01
CA GLY A 234 13.70 2.04 18.88
C GLY A 234 13.27 3.46 19.28
N LEU A 235 14.21 4.38 19.49
CA LEU A 235 13.93 5.78 19.85
C LEU A 235 13.25 6.57 18.71
N PHE A 236 13.35 6.10 17.46
CA PHE A 236 12.77 6.74 16.27
C PHE A 236 11.62 5.92 15.66
N SER A 237 11.31 4.77 16.24
CA SER A 237 10.24 3.90 15.73
C SER A 237 8.86 4.38 16.18
N LYS A 238 7.88 4.18 15.30
CA LYS A 238 6.47 4.37 15.61
C LYS A 238 5.84 3.09 16.16
N SER A 239 4.82 3.24 16.98
CA SER A 239 3.89 2.17 17.28
C SER A 239 3.03 1.83 16.03
N ILE A 240 2.39 0.66 16.02
CA ILE A 240 1.48 0.28 14.92
C ILE A 240 0.34 1.29 14.75
N PRO A 241 -0.35 1.78 15.80
CA PRO A 241 -1.36 2.82 15.68
C PRO A 241 -0.84 4.13 15.07
N GLN A 242 0.38 4.54 15.43
CA GLN A 242 1.03 5.71 14.82
C GLN A 242 1.42 5.47 13.35
N GLY A 243 1.78 4.23 13.00
CA GLY A 243 2.09 3.84 11.62
C GLY A 243 0.88 3.86 10.71
N ALA A 244 -0.31 3.51 11.22
CA ALA A 244 -1.56 3.54 10.47
C ALA A 244 -2.14 4.96 10.31
N ALA A 245 -1.72 5.93 11.12
CA ALA A 245 -2.27 7.28 11.15
C ALA A 245 -2.30 7.97 9.79
N THR A 246 -1.17 7.98 9.06
CA THR A 246 -1.10 8.63 7.74
C THR A 246 -1.96 7.90 6.70
N THR A 247 -2.11 6.57 6.81
CA THR A 247 -3.00 5.79 5.96
C THR A 247 -4.45 6.20 6.18
N CYS A 248 -4.91 6.24 7.43
CA CYS A 248 -6.27 6.68 7.80
C CYS A 248 -6.51 8.15 7.42
N TYR A 249 -5.51 9.02 7.61
CA TYR A 249 -5.56 10.42 7.20
C TYR A 249 -5.84 10.58 5.71
N LEU A 250 -5.09 9.90 4.85
CA LEU A 250 -5.27 9.96 3.41
C LEU A 250 -6.57 9.28 2.97
N ALA A 251 -6.97 8.21 3.64
CA ALA A 251 -8.17 7.45 3.28
C ALA A 251 -9.48 8.18 3.63
N ALA A 252 -9.55 8.88 4.77
CA ALA A 252 -10.81 9.37 5.30
C ALA A 252 -10.83 10.87 5.66
N HIS A 253 -9.70 11.46 6.08
CA HIS A 253 -9.73 12.80 6.67
C HIS A 253 -10.09 13.89 5.63
N PRO A 254 -10.99 14.86 5.98
CA PRO A 254 -11.46 15.90 5.05
C PRO A 254 -10.36 16.88 4.63
N ALA A 255 -9.33 17.09 5.44
CA ALA A 255 -8.22 18.01 5.12
C ALA A 255 -7.42 17.65 3.86
N VAL A 256 -7.56 16.42 3.35
CA VAL A 256 -6.93 15.96 2.10
C VAL A 256 -7.92 15.80 0.95
N ALA A 257 -9.16 16.22 1.11
CA ALA A 257 -10.13 16.24 0.02
C ALA A 257 -9.59 17.09 -1.14
N GLY A 258 -9.66 16.56 -2.36
CA GLY A 258 -9.15 17.22 -3.58
C GLY A 258 -7.62 17.27 -3.71
N LYS A 259 -6.83 16.86 -2.71
CA LYS A 259 -5.38 16.80 -2.80
C LYS A 259 -4.93 15.49 -3.44
N THR A 260 -4.32 15.57 -4.62
CA THR A 260 -3.91 14.39 -5.41
C THR A 260 -2.45 14.48 -5.84
N GLY A 261 -1.82 13.33 -6.14
CA GLY A 261 -0.44 13.23 -6.59
C GLY A 261 0.62 13.47 -5.50
N GLY A 262 0.19 13.60 -4.25
CA GLY A 262 1.06 13.89 -3.11
C GLY A 262 1.78 12.66 -2.55
N PHE A 263 2.90 12.93 -1.86
CA PHE A 263 3.58 11.99 -0.97
C PHE A 263 3.50 12.52 0.45
N TYR A 264 3.16 11.67 1.40
CA TYR A 264 2.88 12.08 2.78
C TYR A 264 3.67 11.25 3.79
N ALA A 265 4.08 11.90 4.88
CA ALA A 265 4.59 11.27 6.09
C ALA A 265 4.05 12.03 7.30
N ASP A 266 3.79 11.35 8.41
CA ASP A 266 3.32 11.99 9.66
C ASP A 266 2.06 12.87 9.46
N CYS A 267 1.16 12.43 8.57
CA CYS A 267 -0.05 13.17 8.14
C CYS A 267 0.23 14.53 7.48
N GLN A 268 1.46 14.78 7.04
CA GLN A 268 1.90 16.01 6.37
C GLN A 268 2.47 15.72 4.97
N PRO A 269 2.40 16.66 4.03
CA PRO A 269 3.13 16.56 2.78
C PRO A 269 4.63 16.35 3.02
N ALA A 270 5.22 15.43 2.27
CA ALA A 270 6.63 15.10 2.34
C ALA A 270 7.28 15.14 0.94
N LYS A 271 8.60 15.28 0.90
CA LYS A 271 9.33 15.32 -0.37
C LYS A 271 9.38 13.91 -0.99
N PRO A 272 8.89 13.72 -2.22
CA PRO A 272 8.97 12.45 -2.92
C PRO A 272 10.38 12.17 -3.47
N ASN A 273 10.65 10.93 -3.90
CA ASN A 273 11.79 10.64 -4.77
C ASN A 273 11.58 11.34 -6.12
N PRO A 274 12.59 12.08 -6.67
CA PRO A 274 12.46 12.84 -7.91
C PRO A 274 12.01 12.02 -9.12
N HIS A 275 12.40 10.75 -9.22
CA HIS A 275 11.95 9.86 -10.30
C HIS A 275 10.41 9.73 -10.35
N ALA A 276 9.74 9.81 -9.22
CA ALA A 276 8.28 9.74 -9.20
C ALA A 276 7.63 11.00 -9.81
N ASP A 277 8.33 12.12 -9.90
CA ASP A 277 7.88 13.34 -10.56
C ASP A 277 8.20 13.37 -12.06
N ASP A 278 9.12 12.51 -12.52
CA ASP A 278 9.48 12.37 -13.93
C ASP A 278 8.40 11.58 -14.70
N ALA A 279 7.73 12.25 -15.63
CA ALA A 279 6.67 11.65 -16.44
C ALA A 279 7.19 10.50 -17.33
N SER A 280 8.41 10.62 -17.86
CA SER A 280 9.00 9.57 -18.71
C SER A 280 9.33 8.32 -17.92
N PHE A 281 9.83 8.48 -16.69
CA PHE A 281 10.03 7.37 -15.77
C PHE A 281 8.70 6.68 -15.40
N ARG A 282 7.65 7.45 -15.07
CA ARG A 282 6.34 6.90 -14.76
C ARG A 282 5.74 6.14 -15.96
N GLN A 283 5.88 6.69 -17.17
CA GLN A 283 5.41 6.02 -18.37
C GLN A 283 6.16 4.69 -18.60
N ARG A 284 7.49 4.70 -18.52
CA ARG A 284 8.30 3.46 -18.65
C ARG A 284 7.91 2.41 -17.59
N LEU A 285 7.74 2.83 -16.34
CA LEU A 285 7.29 1.94 -15.27
C LEU A 285 5.93 1.33 -15.60
N TRP A 286 5.00 2.16 -16.07
CA TRP A 286 3.66 1.71 -16.46
C TRP A 286 3.73 0.67 -17.58
N ASP A 287 4.45 0.97 -18.66
CA ASP A 287 4.52 0.12 -19.84
C ASP A 287 5.16 -1.23 -19.53
N VAL A 288 6.27 -1.25 -18.79
CA VAL A 288 6.94 -2.49 -18.37
C VAL A 288 6.02 -3.31 -17.46
N SER A 289 5.39 -2.67 -16.48
CA SER A 289 4.47 -3.34 -15.55
C SER A 289 3.24 -3.89 -16.28
N ALA A 290 2.65 -3.12 -17.18
CA ALA A 290 1.50 -3.54 -17.98
C ALA A 290 1.84 -4.72 -18.91
N ALA A 291 3.03 -4.71 -19.54
CA ALA A 291 3.48 -5.81 -20.37
C ALA A 291 3.63 -7.13 -19.59
N ILE A 292 4.23 -7.07 -18.39
CA ILE A 292 4.35 -8.24 -17.50
C ILE A 292 2.96 -8.76 -17.10
N LEU A 293 2.06 -7.86 -16.73
CA LEU A 293 0.70 -8.25 -16.32
C LEU A 293 -0.11 -8.80 -17.48
N ALA A 294 0.02 -8.25 -18.68
CA ALA A 294 -0.65 -8.75 -19.89
C ALA A 294 -0.21 -10.16 -20.25
N GLN A 295 1.08 -10.47 -20.02
CA GLN A 295 1.64 -11.80 -20.33
C GLN A 295 1.24 -12.86 -19.30
N HIS A 296 1.05 -12.50 -18.04
CA HIS A 296 1.00 -13.47 -16.94
C HIS A 296 -0.28 -13.42 -16.11
N ALA A 297 -1.02 -12.33 -16.10
CA ALA A 297 -2.26 -12.25 -15.36
C ALA A 297 -3.43 -12.82 -16.18
N PRO A 298 -4.31 -13.66 -15.58
CA PRO A 298 -5.50 -14.12 -16.29
C PRO A 298 -6.38 -12.96 -16.77
N ALA A 299 -7.12 -13.18 -17.85
CA ALA A 299 -8.21 -12.28 -18.22
C ALA A 299 -9.24 -12.15 -17.09
N ALA A 300 -9.94 -11.02 -17.05
CA ALA A 300 -10.93 -10.75 -16.01
C ALA A 300 -12.17 -11.65 -16.14
#